data_adbf9bae087a9ac2b1b3a48bb6f59f2c
#
_entry.id   adbf9bae087a9ac2b1b3a48bb6f59f2c
#
_cell.length_a   1.000
_cell.length_b   1.000
_cell.length_c   1.000
_cell.angle_alpha   90.00
_cell.angle_beta   90.00
_cell.angle_gamma   90.00
#
_symmetry.space_group_name_H-M   'P 1'
#
loop_
_entity.id
_entity.type
_entity.pdbx_description
1 polymer ?
#
loop_
_entity_poly.entity_id
_entity_poly.type
_entity_poly.pdbx_seq_one_letter_code
_entity_poly.pdbx_strand_id
1 'polypeptide(L)' 'MEAIVQHLNDLYTQKRGLDLQWEQEHLKEGRYTLNMVKIDRKVRDVISHIKLAEAKKAHLQNKIEGSEPQVSVAT' A
#
# COMPACT_ATOMS: atom_id res chain seq x y z
N MET A 1 0.50 -15.20 -7.98
CA MET A 1 -0.16 -13.95 -8.36
C MET A 1 -1.36 -13.65 -7.47
N GLU A 2 -2.20 -14.63 -7.27
CA GLU A 2 -3.38 -14.47 -6.43
C GLU A 2 -3.03 -14.09 -5.00
N ALA A 3 -1.98 -14.71 -4.45
CA ALA A 3 -1.55 -14.42 -3.10
C ALA A 3 -1.10 -12.97 -2.95
N ILE A 4 -0.46 -12.43 -3.98
CA ILE A 4 0.00 -11.04 -3.95
C ILE A 4 -1.18 -10.08 -4.03
N VAL A 5 -2.17 -10.40 -4.87
CA VAL A 5 -3.37 -9.58 -4.99
C VAL A 5 -4.11 -9.55 -3.66
N GLN A 6 -4.23 -10.71 -3.01
CA GLN A 6 -4.89 -10.79 -1.72
C GLN A 6 -4.15 -10.01 -0.66
N HIS A 7 -2.82 -10.11 -0.67
CA HIS A 7 -1.98 -9.37 0.26
C HIS A 7 -2.16 -7.85 0.07
N LEU A 8 -2.22 -7.41 -1.20
CA LEU A 8 -2.46 -6.01 -1.50
C LEU A 8 -3.82 -5.55 -1.00
N ASN A 9 -4.85 -6.37 -1.20
CA ASN A 9 -6.18 -6.03 -0.72
C ASN A 9 -6.19 -5.87 0.80
N ASP A 10 -5.47 -6.75 1.50
CA ASP A 10 -5.35 -6.66 2.95
C ASP A 10 -4.66 -5.37 3.36
N LEU A 11 -3.59 -5.01 2.66
CA LEU A 11 -2.85 -3.79 2.96
C LEU A 11 -3.70 -2.55 2.71
N TYR A 12 -4.44 -2.52 1.60
CA TYR A 12 -5.33 -1.39 1.32
C TYR A 12 -6.44 -1.28 2.36
N THR A 13 -6.95 -2.42 2.81
CA THR A 13 -7.97 -2.44 3.87
C THR A 13 -7.42 -1.88 5.16
N GLN A 14 -6.19 -2.27 5.51
CA GLN A 14 -5.53 -1.75 6.71
C GLN A 14 -5.34 -0.25 6.61
N LYS A 15 -4.89 0.23 5.46
CA LYS A 15 -4.67 1.65 5.25
C LYS A 15 -5.97 2.42 5.40
N ARG A 16 -7.04 1.91 4.81
CA ARG A 16 -8.35 2.58 4.90
C ARG A 16 -8.82 2.66 6.35
N GLY A 17 -8.63 1.58 7.10
CA GLY A 17 -8.99 1.56 8.52
C GLY A 17 -8.20 2.58 9.32
N LEU A 18 -6.91 2.69 9.04
CA LEU A 18 -6.05 3.65 9.72
C LEU A 18 -6.42 5.09 9.36
N ASP A 19 -6.69 5.34 8.08
CA ASP A 19 -7.11 6.67 7.65
C ASP A 19 -8.40 7.08 8.33
N LEU A 20 -9.33 6.14 8.47
CA LEU A 20 -10.59 6.39 9.14
C LEU A 20 -10.39 6.69 10.62
N GLN A 21 -9.52 5.93 11.28
CA GLN A 21 -9.19 6.17 12.69
C GLN A 21 -8.59 7.56 12.86
N TRP A 22 -7.69 7.95 11.95
CA TRP A 22 -7.06 9.26 12.00
C TRP A 22 -8.11 10.35 11.88
N GLU A 23 -9.03 10.20 10.94
CA GLU A 23 -10.08 11.18 10.72
C GLU A 23 -11.00 11.29 11.93
N GLN A 24 -11.38 10.17 12.51
CA GLN A 24 -12.23 10.17 13.69
C GLN A 24 -11.55 10.84 14.87
N GLU A 25 -10.27 10.57 15.05
CA GLU A 25 -9.50 11.19 16.11
C GLU A 25 -9.41 12.70 15.90
N HIS A 26 -9.18 13.13 14.67
CA HIS A 26 -9.09 14.54 14.33
C HIS A 26 -10.41 15.26 14.60
N LEU A 27 -11.52 14.66 14.20
CA LEU A 27 -12.84 15.24 14.41
C LEU A 27 -13.17 15.31 15.90
N LYS A 28 -12.75 14.31 16.66
CA LYS A 28 -13.04 14.23 18.07
C LYS A 28 -12.22 15.25 18.86
N GLU A 29 -10.92 15.32 18.58
CA GLU A 29 -10.00 16.14 19.36
C GLU A 29 -9.89 17.58 18.84
N GLY A 30 -10.16 17.77 17.55
CA GLY A 30 -10.03 19.09 16.94
C GLY A 30 -8.60 19.57 16.81
N ARG A 31 -7.64 18.69 16.99
CA ARG A 31 -6.22 19.02 16.89
C ARG A 31 -5.42 17.76 16.59
N TYR A 32 -4.15 17.96 16.28
CA TYR A 32 -3.25 16.85 15.98
C TYR A 32 -2.75 16.27 17.31
N THR A 33 -3.00 15.00 17.54
CA THR A 33 -2.70 14.33 18.80
C THR A 33 -1.58 13.31 18.63
N LEU A 34 -1.08 12.80 19.77
CA LEU A 34 -0.09 11.74 19.74
C LEU A 34 -0.64 10.47 19.11
N ASN A 35 -1.93 10.19 19.30
CA ASN A 35 -2.55 9.05 18.67
C ASN A 35 -2.49 9.18 17.17
N MET A 36 -2.71 10.39 16.65
CA MET A 36 -2.63 10.64 15.21
C MET A 36 -1.21 10.45 14.70
N VAL A 37 -0.20 10.83 15.48
CA VAL A 37 1.19 10.56 15.12
C VAL A 37 1.44 9.06 14.98
N LYS A 38 0.92 8.29 15.92
CA LYS A 38 1.07 6.83 15.87
C LYS A 38 0.37 6.23 14.66
N ILE A 39 -0.81 6.73 14.36
CA ILE A 39 -1.57 6.27 13.19
C ILE A 39 -0.81 6.62 11.92
N ASP A 40 -0.25 7.84 11.83
CA ASP A 40 0.54 8.26 10.68
C ASP A 40 1.72 7.31 10.43
N ARG A 41 2.40 6.90 11.50
CA ARG A 41 3.52 5.97 11.37
C ARG A 41 3.07 4.63 10.82
N LYS A 42 1.92 4.14 11.29
CA LYS A 42 1.37 2.88 10.79
C LYS A 42 0.97 3.00 9.34
N VAL A 43 0.39 4.14 8.96
CA VAL A 43 0.01 4.37 7.57
C VAL A 43 1.23 4.37 6.66
N ARG A 44 2.31 5.03 7.08
CA ARG A 44 3.55 5.04 6.30
C ARG A 44 4.11 3.64 6.12
N ASP A 45 4.06 2.85 7.20
CA ASP A 45 4.54 1.47 7.15
C ASP A 45 3.73 0.66 6.17
N VAL A 46 2.41 0.79 6.23
CA VAL A 46 1.51 0.08 5.32
C VAL A 46 1.77 0.52 3.88
N ILE A 47 1.95 1.82 3.64
CA ILE A 47 2.24 2.33 2.30
C ILE A 47 3.55 1.73 1.76
N SER A 48 4.56 1.61 2.60
CA SER A 48 5.81 0.99 2.19
C SER A 48 5.60 -0.45 1.75
N HIS A 49 4.80 -1.20 2.50
CA HIS A 49 4.48 -2.57 2.15
C HIS A 49 3.67 -2.66 0.87
N ILE A 50 2.75 -1.72 0.67
CA ILE A 50 1.96 -1.66 -0.56
C ILE A 50 2.88 -1.46 -1.76
N LYS A 51 3.83 -0.53 -1.66
CA LYS A 51 4.77 -0.26 -2.75
C LYS A 51 5.60 -1.50 -3.09
N LEU A 52 6.07 -2.20 -2.07
CA LEU A 52 6.84 -3.42 -2.28
C LEU A 52 6.00 -4.50 -2.94
N ALA A 53 4.78 -4.68 -2.47
CA ALA A 53 3.90 -5.71 -3.03
C ALA A 53 3.50 -5.38 -4.46
N GLU A 54 3.25 -4.11 -4.75
CA GLU A 54 2.94 -3.70 -6.11
C GLU A 54 4.12 -3.89 -7.05
N ALA A 55 5.32 -3.63 -6.56
CA ALA A 55 6.53 -3.87 -7.36
C ALA A 55 6.69 -5.35 -7.66
N LYS A 56 6.44 -6.21 -6.67
CA LYS A 56 6.50 -7.66 -6.89
C LYS A 56 5.45 -8.10 -7.89
N LYS A 57 4.25 -7.57 -7.78
CA LYS A 57 3.18 -7.92 -8.69
C LYS A 57 3.54 -7.54 -10.12
N ALA A 58 4.06 -6.33 -10.32
CA ALA A 58 4.46 -5.87 -11.62
C ALA A 58 5.58 -6.74 -12.20
N HIS A 59 6.55 -7.09 -11.34
CA HIS A 59 7.65 -7.93 -11.76
C HIS A 59 7.16 -9.30 -12.24
N LEU A 60 6.25 -9.90 -11.49
CA LEU A 60 5.71 -11.20 -11.84
C LEU A 60 4.89 -11.14 -13.13
N GLN A 61 4.13 -10.06 -13.31
CA GLN A 61 3.36 -9.90 -14.53
C GLN A 61 4.27 -9.78 -15.75
N ASN A 62 5.31 -8.99 -15.63
CA ASN A 62 6.27 -8.85 -16.72
C ASN A 62 6.94 -10.17 -17.04
N LYS A 63 7.28 -10.92 -16.02
CA LYS A 63 7.93 -12.21 -16.19
C LYS A 63 7.04 -13.19 -16.90
N ILE A 64 5.75 -13.18 -16.59
CA ILE A 64 4.80 -14.08 -17.21
C ILE A 64 4.56 -13.72 -18.67
N GLU A 65 4.36 -12.44 -18.92
CA GLU A 65 4.02 -11.97 -20.25
C GLU A 65 5.21 -11.95 -21.19
N GLY A 66 6.28 -11.86 -20.69
CA GLY A 66 7.19 -11.78 -21.53
C GLY A 66 8.14 -12.32 -21.70
N SER A 67 7.75 -12.16 -21.46
CA SER A 67 8.51 -12.04 -21.72
C SER A 67 8.92 -11.09 -22.59
N GLU A 68 8.62 -10.56 -23.15
CA GLU A 68 8.92 -9.70 -23.89
C GLU A 68 9.51 -8.76 -23.81
N PRO A 69 9.89 -8.79 -23.90
CA PRO A 69 10.59 -8.02 -23.79
C PRO A 69 10.75 -6.88 -23.63
N GLN A 70 10.56 -6.93 -23.35
CA GLN A 70 10.68 -6.00 -23.05
C GLN A 70 11.18 -5.18 -23.39
N VAL A 71 11.40 -5.60 -23.79
CA VAL A 71 11.93 -4.94 -24.08
C VAL A 71 11.88 -4.03 -24.59
N SER A 72 11.51 -4.06 -24.88
CA SER A 72 11.41 -3.22 -25.29
C SER A 72 11.64 -2.26 -25.04
N VAL A 73 11.64 -2.32 -24.64
CA VAL A 73 11.78 -1.40 -24.28
C VAL A 73 12.45 -0.66 -24.54
N ALA A 74 12.79 -0.85 -24.53
CA ALA A 74 13.39 -0.14 -24.56
C ALA A 74 13.56 0.62 -25.20
N THR A 75 13.52 0.60 -25.64
CA THR A 75 13.76 1.28 -26.10
C THR A 75 13.72 2.01 -26.31
#